data_570c7bd97f0a6a114d05240757693295
#
_entry.id   570c7bd97f0a6a114d05240757693295
#
_cell.length_a   1.000
_cell.length_b   1.000
_cell.length_c   1.000
_cell.angle_alpha   90.00
_cell.angle_beta   90.00
_cell.angle_gamma   90.00
#
_symmetry.space_group_name_H-M   'P 1'
#
loop_
_entity.id
_entity.type
_entity.pdbx_description
1 polymer ?
#
loop_
_entity_poly.entity_id
_entity_poly.type
_entity_poly.pdbx_seq_one_letter_code
_entity_poly.pdbx_strand_id
1 'polypeptide(L)'
;MPAVSVEISKVRKTFGPTVALADVSLRAFAGEVHAIIGGNGSGKSTLAKVISGVLIPDSGQVSILGKAATTPHEARELGISNVFQEVLVADECSVLDNLYLGADGLLGSSVNKEERRARAHALMAELLGFELDLDTLTGDLPLSVKQWITIARAMLTRPKVLILDESSAALDFESTERLFRKMREMKREGAAILIVTHRIAELVRIADRATVLRDGRTVGTLEQDEITEARILSLIAGPEREKAQGAVTEAQRQSDLPLLRMQDVRVWPDAAPFDFTLYPGEVVGITGLDGQGQADFVRAIAGVQPLLSGRVSIIRDRVAEEADQRRVRGDAAAALDDARGAAVDRGAQVVRARVAVHATRERIAGVEVALRRAAHREA
;
A
#
# COMPACT_ATOMS: atom_id res chain seq x y z
N MET A 1 -7.27 -31.71 -17.05
CA MET A 1 -6.77 -30.74 -16.07
C MET A 1 -6.32 -29.51 -16.85
N PRO A 2 -6.57 -28.30 -16.37
CA PRO A 2 -6.06 -27.09 -17.03
C PRO A 2 -4.50 -27.12 -17.06
N ALA A 3 -3.94 -26.49 -18.10
CA ALA A 3 -2.48 -26.49 -18.27
C ALA A 3 -1.84 -25.57 -17.21
N VAL A 4 -0.71 -26.01 -16.65
CA VAL A 4 0.07 -25.19 -15.71
C VAL A 4 0.73 -24.05 -16.47
N SER A 5 0.41 -22.79 -16.11
CA SER A 5 1.02 -21.60 -16.70
C SER A 5 2.22 -21.11 -15.91
N VAL A 6 2.17 -21.17 -14.57
CA VAL A 6 3.28 -20.80 -13.69
C VAL A 6 3.43 -21.88 -12.63
N GLU A 7 4.64 -22.39 -12.49
CA GLU A 7 5.01 -23.34 -11.44
C GLU A 7 6.25 -22.85 -10.70
N ILE A 8 6.12 -22.75 -9.40
CA ILE A 8 7.18 -22.34 -8.47
C ILE A 8 7.35 -23.45 -7.46
N SER A 9 8.58 -23.92 -7.31
CA SER A 9 8.94 -25.02 -6.41
C SER A 9 10.09 -24.62 -5.51
N LYS A 10 9.80 -24.55 -4.19
CA LYS A 10 10.75 -24.33 -3.10
C LYS A 10 11.68 -23.12 -3.33
N VAL A 11 11.13 -22.04 -3.86
CA VAL A 11 11.90 -20.84 -4.17
C VAL A 11 12.35 -20.14 -2.89
N ARG A 12 13.65 -19.80 -2.87
CA ARG A 12 14.30 -19.01 -1.83
C ARG A 12 14.92 -17.76 -2.44
N LYS A 13 14.80 -16.62 -1.75
CA LYS A 13 15.47 -15.36 -2.08
C LYS A 13 15.87 -14.61 -0.83
N THR A 14 17.12 -14.16 -0.79
CA THR A 14 17.69 -13.39 0.30
C THR A 14 18.25 -12.06 -0.20
N PHE A 15 18.24 -11.05 0.65
CA PHE A 15 18.87 -9.75 0.42
C PHE A 15 19.76 -9.45 1.65
N GLY A 16 21.04 -9.78 1.54
CA GLY A 16 21.94 -9.74 2.69
C GLY A 16 21.42 -10.63 3.83
N PRO A 17 21.21 -10.09 5.04
CA PRO A 17 20.69 -10.87 6.17
C PRO A 17 19.19 -11.15 6.10
N THR A 18 18.45 -10.45 5.22
CA THR A 18 16.99 -10.56 5.14
C THR A 18 16.57 -11.69 4.21
N VAL A 19 15.80 -12.64 4.72
CA VAL A 19 15.18 -13.71 3.93
C VAL A 19 13.81 -13.23 3.46
N ALA A 20 13.69 -12.85 2.19
CA ALA A 20 12.43 -12.38 1.61
C ALA A 20 11.52 -13.54 1.18
N LEU A 21 12.10 -14.61 0.62
CA LEU A 21 11.43 -15.87 0.32
C LEU A 21 12.25 -16.99 0.93
N ALA A 22 11.65 -17.80 1.80
CA ALA A 22 12.33 -18.88 2.51
C ALA A 22 12.05 -20.24 1.88
N ASP A 23 10.79 -20.51 1.51
CA ASP A 23 10.32 -21.73 0.86
C ASP A 23 8.94 -21.44 0.27
N VAL A 24 8.92 -20.98 -0.99
CA VAL A 24 7.68 -20.65 -1.66
C VAL A 24 7.42 -21.63 -2.79
N SER A 25 6.24 -22.22 -2.75
CA SER A 25 5.72 -23.09 -3.82
C SER A 25 4.31 -22.64 -4.21
N LEU A 26 4.05 -22.60 -5.53
CA LEU A 26 2.78 -22.12 -6.10
C LEU A 26 2.59 -22.74 -7.49
N ARG A 27 1.34 -23.03 -7.86
CA ARG A 27 0.94 -23.34 -9.22
C ARG A 27 -0.23 -22.49 -9.64
N ALA A 28 -0.13 -21.85 -10.79
CA ALA A 28 -1.24 -21.15 -11.44
C ALA A 28 -1.52 -21.78 -12.81
N PHE A 29 -2.78 -21.84 -13.18
CA PHE A 29 -3.24 -22.54 -14.36
C PHE A 29 -3.75 -21.58 -15.44
N ALA A 30 -3.79 -22.05 -16.69
CA ALA A 30 -4.40 -21.31 -17.78
C ALA A 30 -5.91 -21.11 -17.52
N GLY A 31 -6.40 -19.89 -17.79
CA GLY A 31 -7.78 -19.51 -17.55
C GLY A 31 -8.14 -19.42 -16.05
N GLU A 32 -7.19 -19.04 -15.21
CA GLU A 32 -7.35 -18.88 -13.76
C GLU A 32 -6.97 -17.47 -13.31
N VAL A 33 -7.70 -16.93 -12.36
CA VAL A 33 -7.26 -15.79 -11.54
C VAL A 33 -6.74 -16.34 -10.22
N HIS A 34 -5.43 -16.30 -10.04
CA HIS A 34 -4.74 -16.79 -8.86
C HIS A 34 -4.26 -15.63 -7.99
N ALA A 35 -4.78 -15.55 -6.77
CA ALA A 35 -4.39 -14.52 -5.82
C ALA A 35 -3.13 -14.91 -5.03
N ILE A 36 -2.24 -13.96 -4.82
CA ILE A 36 -1.09 -14.07 -3.91
C ILE A 36 -1.34 -13.10 -2.75
N ILE A 37 -1.55 -13.65 -1.57
CA ILE A 37 -2.01 -12.92 -0.39
C ILE A 37 -0.98 -13.05 0.74
N GLY A 38 -0.92 -12.06 1.62
CA GLY A 38 -0.06 -12.11 2.82
C GLY A 38 0.10 -10.73 3.45
N GLY A 39 0.59 -10.69 4.67
CA GLY A 39 0.91 -9.43 5.35
C GLY A 39 2.03 -8.64 4.66
N ASN A 40 2.25 -7.40 5.12
CA ASN A 40 3.39 -6.61 4.65
C ASN A 40 4.70 -7.33 5.00
N GLY A 41 5.65 -7.34 4.07
CA GLY A 41 6.92 -8.06 4.24
C GLY A 41 6.85 -9.58 4.08
N SER A 42 5.70 -10.18 3.72
CA SER A 42 5.57 -11.62 3.51
C SER A 42 6.24 -12.16 2.24
N GLY A 43 6.77 -11.28 1.38
CA GLY A 43 7.49 -11.66 0.16
C GLY A 43 6.70 -11.60 -1.15
N LYS A 44 5.45 -11.11 -1.15
CA LYS A 44 4.56 -11.07 -2.34
C LYS A 44 5.20 -10.38 -3.56
N SER A 45 5.63 -9.13 -3.41
CA SER A 45 6.24 -8.38 -4.51
C SER A 45 7.61 -8.94 -4.91
N THR A 46 8.35 -9.54 -3.96
CA THR A 46 9.58 -10.29 -4.29
C THR A 46 9.25 -11.50 -5.16
N LEU A 47 8.18 -12.23 -4.84
CA LEU A 47 7.73 -13.37 -5.64
C LEU A 47 7.28 -12.93 -7.04
N ALA A 48 6.50 -11.85 -7.16
CA ALA A 48 6.12 -11.29 -8.46
C ALA A 48 7.34 -10.91 -9.32
N LYS A 49 8.37 -10.31 -8.72
CA LYS A 49 9.65 -9.99 -9.39
C LYS A 49 10.43 -11.24 -9.78
N VAL A 50 10.37 -12.31 -9.00
CA VAL A 50 10.98 -13.60 -9.36
C VAL A 50 10.27 -14.25 -10.54
N ILE A 51 8.93 -14.27 -10.55
CA ILE A 51 8.14 -14.82 -11.65
C ILE A 51 8.40 -14.06 -12.95
N SER A 52 8.54 -12.74 -12.88
CA SER A 52 8.78 -11.88 -14.04
C SER A 52 10.26 -11.85 -14.52
N GLY A 53 11.14 -12.62 -13.88
CA GLY A 53 12.56 -12.70 -14.24
C GLY A 53 13.37 -11.45 -13.84
N VAL A 54 12.79 -10.50 -13.09
CA VAL A 54 13.48 -9.31 -12.56
C VAL A 54 14.46 -9.70 -11.46
N LEU A 55 14.12 -10.74 -10.69
CA LEU A 55 14.98 -11.28 -9.64
C LEU A 55 15.23 -12.76 -9.89
N ILE A 56 16.49 -13.15 -9.81
CA ILE A 56 16.88 -14.55 -9.87
C ILE A 56 16.78 -15.13 -8.45
N PRO A 57 16.09 -16.26 -8.25
CA PRO A 57 16.05 -16.92 -6.95
C PRO A 57 17.43 -17.49 -6.58
N ASP A 58 17.71 -17.57 -5.26
CA ASP A 58 18.96 -18.14 -4.76
C ASP A 58 18.92 -19.67 -4.84
N SER A 59 17.73 -20.26 -4.74
CA SER A 59 17.48 -21.69 -4.94
C SER A 59 16.00 -21.95 -5.26
N GLY A 60 15.68 -23.17 -5.65
CA GLY A 60 14.34 -23.55 -6.12
C GLY A 60 14.22 -23.42 -7.64
N GLN A 61 13.00 -23.61 -8.14
CA GLN A 61 12.72 -23.60 -9.57
C GLN A 61 11.51 -22.72 -9.89
N VAL A 62 11.61 -21.98 -11.00
CA VAL A 62 10.50 -21.21 -11.59
C VAL A 62 10.32 -21.68 -13.03
N SER A 63 9.15 -22.12 -13.36
CA SER A 63 8.75 -22.54 -14.70
C SER A 63 7.54 -21.75 -15.18
N ILE A 64 7.62 -21.24 -16.39
CA ILE A 64 6.59 -20.46 -17.07
C ILE A 64 6.25 -21.19 -18.35
N LEU A 65 5.01 -21.66 -18.45
CA LEU A 65 4.56 -22.47 -19.59
C LEU A 65 5.52 -23.65 -19.89
N GLY A 66 6.06 -24.27 -18.82
CA GLY A 66 6.97 -25.39 -18.89
C GLY A 66 8.44 -25.01 -19.20
N LYS A 67 8.80 -23.73 -19.25
CA LYS A 67 10.15 -23.25 -19.51
C LYS A 67 10.66 -22.36 -18.38
N ALA A 68 11.98 -22.38 -18.14
CA ALA A 68 12.62 -21.45 -17.22
C ALA A 68 12.81 -20.09 -17.90
N ALA A 69 12.69 -19.01 -17.14
CA ALA A 69 13.09 -17.67 -17.53
C ALA A 69 13.98 -17.07 -16.43
N THR A 70 15.11 -16.53 -16.82
CA THR A 70 16.11 -15.96 -15.91
C THR A 70 16.26 -14.46 -16.10
N THR A 71 15.63 -13.91 -17.13
CA THR A 71 15.63 -12.48 -17.45
C THR A 71 14.21 -11.99 -17.74
N PRO A 72 13.94 -10.68 -17.56
CA PRO A 72 12.65 -10.09 -17.93
C PRO A 72 12.35 -10.23 -19.43
N HIS A 73 13.37 -10.25 -20.27
CA HIS A 73 13.21 -10.43 -21.71
C HIS A 73 12.69 -11.85 -22.02
N GLU A 74 13.34 -12.88 -21.49
CA GLU A 74 12.89 -14.28 -21.64
C GLU A 74 11.47 -14.50 -21.10
N ALA A 75 11.16 -13.93 -19.93
CA ALA A 75 9.82 -14.01 -19.37
C ALA A 75 8.76 -13.38 -20.30
N ARG A 76 9.08 -12.24 -20.92
CA ARG A 76 8.21 -11.56 -21.89
C ARG A 76 8.04 -12.41 -23.17
N GLU A 77 9.10 -12.99 -23.70
CA GLU A 77 9.03 -13.89 -24.86
C GLU A 77 8.16 -15.13 -24.60
N LEU A 78 8.12 -15.61 -23.36
CA LEU A 78 7.22 -16.67 -22.93
C LEU A 78 5.77 -16.20 -22.77
N GLY A 79 5.51 -14.89 -22.83
CA GLY A 79 4.19 -14.29 -22.77
C GLY A 79 3.78 -13.81 -21.37
N ILE A 80 4.75 -13.45 -20.52
CA ILE A 80 4.48 -12.74 -19.26
C ILE A 80 4.40 -11.24 -19.54
N SER A 81 3.40 -10.60 -18.95
CA SER A 81 3.39 -9.15 -18.72
C SER A 81 3.09 -8.87 -17.26
N ASN A 82 3.70 -7.84 -16.73
CA ASN A 82 3.53 -7.45 -15.34
C ASN A 82 3.25 -5.96 -15.19
N VAL A 83 2.41 -5.64 -14.21
CA VAL A 83 2.16 -4.30 -13.70
C VAL A 83 2.69 -4.29 -12.27
N PHE A 84 3.70 -3.48 -12.03
CA PHE A 84 4.28 -3.29 -10.71
C PHE A 84 3.47 -2.31 -9.88
N GLN A 85 3.66 -2.33 -8.57
CA GLN A 85 3.06 -1.39 -7.63
C GLN A 85 3.39 0.07 -7.95
N GLU A 86 4.63 0.30 -8.42
CA GLU A 86 5.07 1.63 -8.85
C GLU A 86 4.50 1.95 -10.25
N VAL A 87 3.94 3.15 -10.39
CA VAL A 87 3.41 3.64 -11.67
C VAL A 87 4.57 4.13 -12.54
N LEU A 88 5.07 3.26 -13.39
CA LEU A 88 6.22 3.53 -14.24
C LEU A 88 5.76 4.02 -15.63
N VAL A 89 5.73 5.33 -15.80
CA VAL A 89 5.45 6.02 -17.08
C VAL A 89 6.57 7.00 -17.40
N ALA A 90 6.76 7.27 -18.67
CA ALA A 90 7.64 8.33 -19.17
C ALA A 90 6.81 9.61 -19.30
N ASP A 91 6.95 10.54 -18.35
CA ASP A 91 6.12 11.74 -18.25
C ASP A 91 6.24 12.65 -19.49
N GLU A 92 7.40 12.65 -20.14
CA GLU A 92 7.72 13.44 -21.33
C GLU A 92 7.24 12.80 -22.65
N CYS A 93 6.68 11.59 -22.58
CA CYS A 93 6.15 10.87 -23.73
C CYS A 93 4.62 10.94 -23.78
N SER A 94 4.07 10.74 -24.99
CA SER A 94 2.63 10.64 -25.17
C SER A 94 2.05 9.39 -24.51
N VAL A 95 0.73 9.37 -24.29
CA VAL A 95 0.01 8.18 -23.86
C VAL A 95 0.28 7.01 -24.81
N LEU A 96 0.21 7.26 -26.13
CA LEU A 96 0.46 6.23 -27.15
C LEU A 96 1.85 5.61 -27.03
N ASP A 97 2.89 6.45 -26.88
CA ASP A 97 4.26 5.97 -26.71
C ASP A 97 4.42 5.15 -25.44
N ASN A 98 3.81 5.61 -24.34
CA ASN A 98 3.82 4.89 -23.09
C ASN A 98 3.12 3.52 -23.16
N LEU A 99 2.02 3.42 -23.91
CA LEU A 99 1.29 2.15 -24.09
C LEU A 99 2.11 1.10 -24.84
N TYR A 100 3.00 1.51 -25.72
CA TYR A 100 3.86 0.60 -26.50
C TYR A 100 5.31 0.60 -26.06
N LEU A 101 5.63 1.26 -24.96
CA LEU A 101 7.00 1.27 -24.42
C LEU A 101 7.49 -0.13 -24.12
N GLY A 102 8.60 -0.53 -24.77
CA GLY A 102 9.20 -1.85 -24.65
C GLY A 102 8.48 -2.97 -25.42
N ALA A 103 7.45 -2.68 -26.19
CA ALA A 103 6.78 -3.66 -27.04
C ALA A 103 7.45 -3.81 -28.41
N ASP A 104 8.23 -2.81 -28.83
CA ASP A 104 8.95 -2.82 -30.12
C ASP A 104 10.29 -3.52 -29.98
N GLY A 105 10.61 -4.41 -30.96
CA GLY A 105 11.94 -4.95 -31.10
C GLY A 105 12.93 -3.91 -31.65
N LEU A 106 14.21 -4.25 -31.69
CA LEU A 106 15.32 -3.38 -32.16
C LEU A 106 15.09 -2.83 -33.60
N LEU A 107 14.29 -3.53 -34.40
CA LEU A 107 14.02 -3.22 -35.82
C LEU A 107 12.64 -2.60 -36.05
N GLY A 108 11.94 -2.16 -34.98
CA GLY A 108 10.61 -1.58 -35.05
C GLY A 108 9.47 -2.60 -34.98
N SER A 109 8.24 -2.10 -35.04
CA SER A 109 7.03 -2.92 -35.00
C SER A 109 6.60 -3.38 -36.38
N SER A 110 6.19 -4.64 -36.49
CA SER A 110 5.55 -5.18 -37.70
C SER A 110 4.09 -4.75 -37.87
N VAL A 111 3.48 -4.12 -36.83
CA VAL A 111 2.09 -3.70 -36.83
C VAL A 111 1.98 -2.27 -37.34
N ASN A 112 0.99 -2.01 -38.22
CA ASN A 112 0.71 -0.68 -38.74
C ASN A 112 0.41 0.33 -37.61
N LYS A 113 0.93 1.55 -37.72
CA LYS A 113 0.75 2.63 -36.75
C LYS A 113 -0.74 2.93 -36.48
N GLU A 114 -1.57 2.93 -37.51
CA GLU A 114 -3.01 3.17 -37.42
C GLU A 114 -3.70 2.05 -36.60
N GLU A 115 -3.33 0.80 -36.85
CA GLU A 115 -3.87 -0.34 -36.12
C GLU A 115 -3.45 -0.32 -34.64
N ARG A 116 -2.19 0.04 -34.36
CA ARG A 116 -1.70 0.24 -32.97
C ARG A 116 -2.52 1.32 -32.26
N ARG A 117 -2.72 2.47 -32.93
CA ARG A 117 -3.50 3.58 -32.36
C ARG A 117 -4.94 3.17 -32.09
N ALA A 118 -5.58 2.51 -33.05
CA ALA A 118 -6.96 2.04 -32.91
C ALA A 118 -7.12 1.04 -31.75
N ARG A 119 -6.18 0.08 -31.61
CA ARG A 119 -6.19 -0.88 -30.50
C ARG A 119 -5.97 -0.19 -29.15
N ALA A 120 -5.01 0.73 -29.08
CA ALA A 120 -4.73 1.50 -27.87
C ALA A 120 -5.93 2.33 -27.45
N HIS A 121 -6.55 3.04 -28.42
CA HIS A 121 -7.72 3.87 -28.18
C HIS A 121 -8.90 3.05 -27.66
N ALA A 122 -9.23 1.94 -28.34
CA ALA A 122 -10.31 1.06 -27.92
C ALA A 122 -10.12 0.51 -26.49
N LEU A 123 -8.89 0.05 -26.17
CA LEU A 123 -8.60 -0.48 -24.83
C LEU A 123 -8.65 0.63 -23.76
N MET A 124 -8.07 1.79 -24.03
CA MET A 124 -8.08 2.90 -23.05
C MET A 124 -9.51 3.41 -22.81
N ALA A 125 -10.33 3.57 -23.85
CA ALA A 125 -11.73 3.96 -23.70
C ALA A 125 -12.53 2.94 -22.87
N GLU A 126 -12.30 1.64 -23.09
CA GLU A 126 -12.91 0.57 -22.31
C GLU A 126 -12.52 0.62 -20.83
N LEU A 127 -11.23 0.81 -20.56
CA LEU A 127 -10.69 0.80 -19.18
C LEU A 127 -11.01 2.08 -18.41
N LEU A 128 -10.93 3.24 -19.05
CA LEU A 128 -11.22 4.54 -18.43
C LEU A 128 -12.73 4.80 -18.31
N GLY A 129 -13.52 4.34 -19.29
CA GLY A 129 -14.94 4.67 -19.41
C GLY A 129 -15.18 6.06 -20.03
N PHE A 130 -14.14 6.70 -20.53
CA PHE A 130 -14.18 7.96 -21.27
C PHE A 130 -13.07 8.00 -22.34
N GLU A 131 -13.22 8.89 -23.31
CA GLU A 131 -12.24 9.08 -24.36
C GLU A 131 -11.03 9.87 -23.88
N LEU A 132 -9.82 9.38 -24.17
CA LEU A 132 -8.55 10.02 -23.87
C LEU A 132 -7.79 10.27 -25.16
N ASP A 133 -7.32 11.49 -25.36
CA ASP A 133 -6.41 11.80 -26.46
C ASP A 133 -5.05 11.13 -26.20
N LEU A 134 -4.69 10.21 -27.10
CA LEU A 134 -3.46 9.43 -26.97
C LEU A 134 -2.18 10.24 -27.26
N ASP A 135 -2.29 11.44 -27.80
CA ASP A 135 -1.17 12.34 -28.03
C ASP A 135 -0.86 13.23 -26.81
N THR A 136 -1.73 13.23 -25.80
CA THR A 136 -1.50 13.94 -24.52
C THR A 136 -0.22 13.46 -23.85
N LEU A 137 0.59 14.41 -23.33
CA LEU A 137 1.76 14.09 -22.53
C LEU A 137 1.34 13.42 -21.22
N THR A 138 1.98 12.30 -20.91
CA THR A 138 1.62 11.51 -19.72
C THR A 138 1.86 12.27 -18.42
N GLY A 139 2.83 13.20 -18.41
CA GLY A 139 3.15 14.06 -17.26
C GLY A 139 1.95 14.86 -16.75
N ASP A 140 1.08 15.31 -17.63
CA ASP A 140 -0.07 16.17 -17.34
C ASP A 140 -1.29 15.40 -16.81
N LEU A 141 -1.22 14.07 -16.78
CA LEU A 141 -2.34 13.22 -16.40
C LEU A 141 -2.37 12.90 -14.91
N PRO A 142 -3.55 12.74 -14.32
CA PRO A 142 -3.72 12.27 -12.94
C PRO A 142 -3.10 10.88 -12.74
N LEU A 143 -2.69 10.60 -11.50
CA LEU A 143 -2.07 9.32 -11.14
C LEU A 143 -2.96 8.11 -11.48
N SER A 144 -4.27 8.23 -11.30
CA SER A 144 -5.24 7.19 -11.64
C SER A 144 -5.23 6.85 -13.13
N VAL A 145 -5.09 7.85 -14.02
CA VAL A 145 -4.98 7.63 -15.46
C VAL A 145 -3.62 7.02 -15.81
N LYS A 146 -2.53 7.49 -15.19
CA LYS A 146 -1.19 6.90 -15.33
C LYS A 146 -1.18 5.42 -14.93
N GLN A 147 -1.91 5.05 -13.87
CA GLN A 147 -2.09 3.66 -13.46
C GLN A 147 -2.77 2.84 -14.58
N TRP A 148 -3.82 3.38 -15.19
CA TRP A 148 -4.48 2.71 -16.29
C TRP A 148 -3.59 2.54 -17.52
N ILE A 149 -2.70 3.49 -17.82
CA ILE A 149 -1.72 3.36 -18.90
C ILE A 149 -0.79 2.17 -18.64
N THR A 150 -0.31 1.97 -17.40
CA THR A 150 0.55 0.81 -17.08
C THR A 150 -0.19 -0.51 -17.21
N ILE A 151 -1.45 -0.56 -16.79
CA ILE A 151 -2.32 -1.75 -16.92
C ILE A 151 -2.60 -2.04 -18.40
N ALA A 152 -2.99 -1.03 -19.18
CA ALA A 152 -3.27 -1.17 -20.60
C ALA A 152 -2.04 -1.61 -21.40
N ARG A 153 -0.85 -1.06 -21.09
CA ARG A 153 0.44 -1.49 -21.67
C ARG A 153 0.64 -2.99 -21.53
N ALA A 154 0.41 -3.53 -20.32
CA ALA A 154 0.55 -4.94 -20.05
C ALA A 154 -0.49 -5.78 -20.83
N MET A 155 -1.73 -5.31 -20.94
CA MET A 155 -2.81 -6.03 -21.63
C MET A 155 -2.68 -5.98 -23.15
N LEU A 156 -2.15 -4.89 -23.73
CA LEU A 156 -1.95 -4.77 -25.17
C LEU A 156 -1.04 -5.84 -25.76
N THR A 157 -0.14 -6.40 -24.96
CA THR A 157 0.74 -7.51 -25.39
C THR A 157 0.00 -8.84 -25.51
N ARG A 158 -1.28 -8.94 -25.12
CA ARG A 158 -2.06 -10.17 -25.04
C ARG A 158 -1.31 -11.28 -24.30
N PRO A 159 -0.96 -11.05 -23.03
CA PRO A 159 -0.11 -11.98 -22.32
C PRO A 159 -0.81 -13.30 -22.04
N LYS A 160 -0.03 -14.38 -22.00
CA LYS A 160 -0.48 -15.68 -21.49
C LYS A 160 -0.51 -15.72 -19.97
N VAL A 161 0.34 -14.91 -19.34
CA VAL A 161 0.40 -14.72 -17.87
C VAL A 161 0.46 -13.20 -17.60
N LEU A 162 -0.56 -12.68 -16.94
CA LEU A 162 -0.61 -11.30 -16.47
C LEU A 162 -0.37 -11.25 -14.97
N ILE A 163 0.59 -10.45 -14.52
CA ILE A 163 0.86 -10.22 -13.10
C ILE A 163 0.44 -8.80 -12.75
N LEU A 164 -0.41 -8.65 -11.74
CA LEU A 164 -0.91 -7.38 -11.23
C LEU A 164 -0.48 -7.24 -9.76
N ASP A 165 0.58 -6.46 -9.50
CA ASP A 165 1.10 -6.23 -8.15
C ASP A 165 0.56 -4.92 -7.59
N GLU A 166 -0.41 -5.01 -6.65
CA GLU A 166 -1.11 -3.90 -5.98
C GLU A 166 -1.67 -2.83 -6.94
N SER A 167 -1.96 -3.21 -8.18
CA SER A 167 -2.35 -2.28 -9.25
C SER A 167 -3.76 -1.70 -9.11
N SER A 168 -4.62 -2.25 -8.23
CA SER A 168 -5.95 -1.71 -7.92
C SER A 168 -5.94 -0.64 -6.81
N ALA A 169 -4.80 -0.40 -6.13
CA ALA A 169 -4.74 0.47 -4.96
C ALA A 169 -5.16 1.93 -5.24
N ALA A 170 -4.87 2.44 -6.44
CA ALA A 170 -5.21 3.79 -6.87
C ALA A 170 -6.55 3.88 -7.64
N LEU A 171 -7.29 2.77 -7.77
CA LEU A 171 -8.55 2.71 -8.50
C LEU A 171 -9.73 2.83 -7.55
N ASP A 172 -10.73 3.61 -7.95
CA ASP A 172 -12.03 3.66 -7.29
C ASP A 172 -12.83 2.38 -7.54
N PHE A 173 -14.00 2.29 -6.94
CA PHE A 173 -14.87 1.10 -7.06
C PHE A 173 -15.26 0.81 -8.51
N GLU A 174 -15.68 1.83 -9.27
CA GLU A 174 -16.13 1.66 -10.65
C GLU A 174 -14.98 1.24 -11.58
N SER A 175 -13.82 1.83 -11.39
CA SER A 175 -12.58 1.46 -12.09
C SER A 175 -12.16 0.03 -11.77
N THR A 176 -12.26 -0.39 -10.50
CA THR A 176 -11.97 -1.77 -10.09
C THR A 176 -12.93 -2.76 -10.79
N GLU A 177 -14.22 -2.43 -10.93
CA GLU A 177 -15.17 -3.27 -11.66
C GLU A 177 -14.82 -3.39 -13.15
N ARG A 178 -14.36 -2.31 -13.79
CA ARG A 178 -13.87 -2.35 -15.18
C ARG A 178 -12.65 -3.26 -15.31
N LEU A 179 -11.70 -3.14 -14.39
CA LEU A 179 -10.54 -4.04 -14.35
C LEU A 179 -10.96 -5.50 -14.20
N PHE A 180 -11.85 -5.82 -13.27
CA PHE A 180 -12.34 -7.19 -13.06
C PHE A 180 -13.09 -7.75 -14.25
N ARG A 181 -13.85 -6.92 -14.97
CA ARG A 181 -14.50 -7.32 -16.22
C ARG A 181 -13.45 -7.74 -17.24
N LYS A 182 -12.41 -6.91 -17.42
CA LYS A 182 -11.33 -7.21 -18.37
C LYS A 182 -10.53 -8.44 -17.98
N MET A 183 -10.25 -8.63 -16.71
CA MET A 183 -9.62 -9.85 -16.22
C MET A 183 -10.45 -11.10 -16.52
N ARG A 184 -11.78 -11.04 -16.34
CA ARG A 184 -12.68 -12.16 -16.68
C ARG A 184 -12.68 -12.47 -18.19
N GLU A 185 -12.54 -11.48 -19.05
CA GLU A 185 -12.41 -11.67 -20.50
C GLU A 185 -11.10 -12.38 -20.84
N MET A 186 -9.98 -11.87 -20.35
CA MET A 186 -8.67 -12.48 -20.56
C MET A 186 -8.59 -13.90 -20.01
N LYS A 187 -9.19 -14.14 -18.84
CA LYS A 187 -9.35 -15.48 -18.26
C LYS A 187 -10.08 -16.44 -19.21
N ARG A 188 -11.21 -16.00 -19.82
CA ARG A 188 -11.97 -16.83 -20.80
C ARG A 188 -11.14 -17.10 -22.06
N GLU A 189 -10.25 -16.22 -22.44
CA GLU A 189 -9.30 -16.38 -23.54
C GLU A 189 -8.14 -17.32 -23.17
N GLY A 190 -8.07 -17.79 -21.94
CA GLY A 190 -7.08 -18.74 -21.45
C GLY A 190 -5.84 -18.12 -20.77
N ALA A 191 -5.81 -16.81 -20.57
CA ALA A 191 -4.74 -16.18 -19.81
C ALA A 191 -4.79 -16.58 -18.33
N ALA A 192 -3.62 -16.84 -17.73
CA ALA A 192 -3.45 -16.95 -16.29
C ALA A 192 -3.23 -15.54 -15.72
N ILE A 193 -3.94 -15.18 -14.67
CA ILE A 193 -3.83 -13.86 -14.04
C ILE A 193 -3.38 -14.05 -12.59
N LEU A 194 -2.20 -13.53 -12.27
CA LEU A 194 -1.68 -13.48 -10.90
C LEU A 194 -1.97 -12.11 -10.32
N ILE A 195 -2.78 -12.05 -9.28
CA ILE A 195 -3.10 -10.79 -8.59
C ILE A 195 -2.46 -10.79 -7.20
N VAL A 196 -1.63 -9.78 -6.94
CA VAL A 196 -1.05 -9.52 -5.63
C VAL A 196 -1.77 -8.33 -5.03
N THR A 197 -2.49 -8.53 -3.94
CA THR A 197 -3.19 -7.45 -3.24
C THR A 197 -3.36 -7.79 -1.75
N HIS A 198 -3.54 -6.78 -0.95
CA HIS A 198 -3.94 -6.91 0.45
C HIS A 198 -5.45 -6.65 0.66
N ARG A 199 -6.20 -6.32 -0.40
CA ARG A 199 -7.64 -6.06 -0.36
C ARG A 199 -8.43 -7.37 -0.46
N ILE A 200 -8.68 -8.00 0.69
CA ILE A 200 -9.32 -9.33 0.76
C ILE A 200 -10.71 -9.31 0.12
N ALA A 201 -11.50 -8.26 0.32
CA ALA A 201 -12.83 -8.13 -0.27
C ALA A 201 -12.85 -8.15 -1.81
N GLU A 202 -11.80 -7.65 -2.46
CA GLU A 202 -11.64 -7.72 -3.92
C GLU A 202 -11.35 -9.16 -4.35
N LEU A 203 -10.50 -9.87 -3.61
CA LEU A 203 -10.08 -11.24 -3.95
C LEU A 203 -11.22 -12.24 -3.88
N VAL A 204 -12.06 -12.16 -2.86
CA VAL A 204 -13.26 -13.03 -2.71
C VAL A 204 -14.17 -12.94 -3.95
N ARG A 205 -14.16 -11.83 -4.67
CA ARG A 205 -15.02 -11.56 -5.83
C ARG A 205 -14.45 -12.02 -7.17
N ILE A 206 -13.12 -12.18 -7.28
CA ILE A 206 -12.48 -12.40 -8.58
C ILE A 206 -11.57 -13.63 -8.62
N ALA A 207 -10.97 -14.05 -7.50
CA ALA A 207 -10.01 -15.13 -7.48
C ALA A 207 -10.68 -16.50 -7.55
N ASP A 208 -10.11 -17.39 -8.36
CA ASP A 208 -10.47 -18.80 -8.39
C ASP A 208 -9.69 -19.59 -7.34
N ARG A 209 -8.44 -19.21 -7.12
CA ARG A 209 -7.56 -19.80 -6.11
C ARG A 209 -6.72 -18.71 -5.46
N ALA A 210 -6.25 -19.01 -4.25
CA ALA A 210 -5.41 -18.07 -3.52
C ALA A 210 -4.27 -18.79 -2.79
N THR A 211 -3.04 -18.31 -2.98
CA THR A 211 -1.88 -18.76 -2.19
C THR A 211 -1.55 -17.73 -1.13
N VAL A 212 -1.54 -18.17 0.13
CA VAL A 212 -1.24 -17.30 1.27
C VAL A 212 0.24 -17.44 1.64
N LEU A 213 0.91 -16.28 1.68
CA LEU A 213 2.31 -16.15 2.10
C LEU A 213 2.41 -15.57 3.50
N ARG A 214 3.26 -16.16 4.33
CA ARG A 214 3.65 -15.64 5.63
C ARG A 214 5.14 -15.92 5.87
N ASP A 215 5.89 -14.88 6.27
CA ASP A 215 7.31 -14.98 6.58
C ASP A 215 8.14 -15.63 5.45
N GLY A 216 7.84 -15.27 4.20
CA GLY A 216 8.51 -15.79 3.02
C GLY A 216 8.19 -17.26 2.69
N ARG A 217 7.11 -17.83 3.24
CA ARG A 217 6.70 -19.22 3.02
C ARG A 217 5.26 -19.30 2.54
N THR A 218 4.96 -20.31 1.74
CA THR A 218 3.58 -20.69 1.44
C THR A 218 3.00 -21.39 2.67
N VAL A 219 1.94 -20.81 3.26
CA VAL A 219 1.24 -21.37 4.43
C VAL A 219 -0.08 -22.07 4.07
N GLY A 220 -0.57 -21.87 2.87
CA GLY A 220 -1.75 -22.55 2.35
C GLY A 220 -2.11 -22.08 0.95
N THR A 221 -2.80 -22.92 0.22
CA THR A 221 -3.50 -22.59 -1.04
C THR A 221 -4.97 -22.92 -0.84
N LEU A 222 -5.82 -21.93 -1.16
CA LEU A 222 -7.27 -21.99 -1.00
C LEU A 222 -7.91 -22.13 -2.37
N GLU A 223 -8.88 -23.01 -2.49
CA GLU A 223 -9.79 -23.08 -3.64
C GLU A 223 -10.90 -22.03 -3.50
N GLN A 224 -11.65 -21.76 -4.55
CA GLN A 224 -12.60 -20.64 -4.62
C GLN A 224 -13.61 -20.61 -3.46
N ASP A 225 -14.13 -21.76 -3.06
CA ASP A 225 -15.11 -21.91 -1.96
C ASP A 225 -14.48 -21.70 -0.57
N GLU A 226 -13.15 -21.85 -0.46
CA GLU A 226 -12.39 -21.63 0.76
C GLU A 226 -11.90 -20.18 0.91
N ILE A 227 -12.00 -19.36 -0.16
CA ILE A 227 -11.54 -17.95 -0.16
C ILE A 227 -12.54 -17.11 0.63
N THR A 228 -12.38 -17.07 1.94
CA THR A 228 -13.14 -16.22 2.86
C THR A 228 -12.21 -15.32 3.65
N GLU A 229 -12.71 -14.15 4.07
CA GLU A 229 -11.90 -13.22 4.87
C GLU A 229 -11.38 -13.89 6.14
N ALA A 230 -12.24 -14.61 6.85
CA ALA A 230 -11.87 -15.32 8.09
C ALA A 230 -10.74 -16.34 7.85
N ARG A 231 -10.85 -17.14 6.77
CA ARG A 231 -9.85 -18.16 6.43
C ARG A 231 -8.51 -17.55 6.04
N ILE A 232 -8.53 -16.47 5.24
CA ILE A 232 -7.33 -15.73 4.85
C ILE A 232 -6.66 -15.13 6.07
N LEU A 233 -7.42 -14.44 6.93
CA LEU A 233 -6.89 -13.82 8.14
C LEU A 233 -6.30 -14.86 9.11
N SER A 234 -6.93 -16.02 9.28
CA SER A 234 -6.41 -17.10 10.12
C SER A 234 -5.05 -17.61 9.63
N LEU A 235 -4.87 -17.77 8.30
CA LEU A 235 -3.61 -18.19 7.72
C LEU A 235 -2.51 -17.12 7.84
N ILE A 236 -2.87 -15.84 7.66
CA ILE A 236 -1.93 -14.72 7.81
C ILE A 236 -1.50 -14.56 9.28
N ALA A 237 -2.46 -14.62 10.22
CA ALA A 237 -2.20 -14.42 11.64
C ALA A 237 -1.38 -15.55 12.26
N GLY A 238 -1.65 -16.80 11.86
CA GLY A 238 -1.01 -18.00 12.40
C GLY A 238 -1.51 -18.38 13.81
N PRO A 239 -1.14 -19.57 14.29
CA PRO A 239 -1.74 -20.17 15.48
C PRO A 239 -1.44 -19.42 16.80
N GLU A 240 -0.41 -18.59 16.84
CA GLU A 240 -0.06 -17.82 18.05
C GLU A 240 -0.96 -16.58 18.23
N ARG A 241 -1.41 -15.95 17.14
CA ARG A 241 -2.30 -14.78 17.20
C ARG A 241 -3.78 -15.15 17.36
N GLU A 242 -4.21 -16.33 16.93
CA GLU A 242 -5.58 -16.80 17.21
C GLU A 242 -5.86 -16.92 18.71
N LYS A 243 -4.86 -17.28 19.51
CA LYS A 243 -4.97 -17.32 20.97
C LYS A 243 -5.07 -15.94 21.62
N ALA A 244 -4.51 -14.91 20.98
CA ALA A 244 -4.56 -13.53 21.49
C ALA A 244 -5.87 -12.79 21.09
N GLN A 245 -6.52 -13.17 20.00
CA GLN A 245 -7.78 -12.58 19.57
C GLN A 245 -9.00 -13.05 20.37
N GLY A 246 -8.89 -14.13 21.16
CA GLY A 246 -9.96 -14.58 22.07
C GLY A 246 -10.20 -13.69 23.31
N ALA A 247 -9.38 -12.68 23.51
CA ALA A 247 -9.56 -11.68 24.56
C ALA A 247 -9.72 -10.28 23.92
N VAL A 248 -10.85 -10.04 23.26
CA VAL A 248 -11.35 -8.68 23.12
C VAL A 248 -11.79 -8.28 24.52
N THR A 249 -10.83 -7.86 25.33
CA THR A 249 -11.12 -7.14 26.56
C THR A 249 -11.82 -5.86 26.10
N GLU A 250 -13.08 -5.66 26.50
CA GLU A 250 -13.71 -4.35 26.38
C GLU A 250 -12.69 -3.34 26.84
N ALA A 251 -12.30 -2.43 25.93
CA ALA A 251 -11.31 -1.42 26.25
C ALA A 251 -11.85 -0.65 27.47
N GLN A 252 -11.33 -0.95 28.65
CA GLN A 252 -11.68 -0.22 29.86
C GLN A 252 -11.22 1.21 29.61
N ARG A 253 -12.18 2.13 29.50
CA ARG A 253 -11.89 3.55 29.43
C ARG A 253 -11.01 3.92 30.62
N GLN A 254 -9.83 4.45 30.33
CA GLN A 254 -8.87 4.85 31.37
C GLN A 254 -9.37 6.05 32.20
N SER A 255 -10.37 6.78 31.67
CA SER A 255 -10.96 7.95 32.31
C SER A 255 -12.36 8.21 31.75
N ASP A 256 -13.26 8.66 32.58
CA ASP A 256 -14.59 9.16 32.17
C ASP A 256 -14.52 10.60 31.61
N LEU A 257 -13.38 11.27 31.75
CA LEU A 257 -13.14 12.58 31.16
C LEU A 257 -12.68 12.43 29.70
N PRO A 258 -13.35 13.05 28.73
CA PRO A 258 -12.95 13.01 27.35
C PRO A 258 -11.63 13.74 27.13
N LEU A 259 -10.81 13.22 26.23
CA LEU A 259 -9.59 13.87 25.75
C LEU A 259 -9.88 14.95 24.71
N LEU A 260 -10.85 14.65 23.83
CA LEU A 260 -11.29 15.55 22.76
C LEU A 260 -12.80 15.51 22.64
N ARG A 261 -13.40 16.69 22.45
CA ARG A 261 -14.84 16.84 22.20
C ARG A 261 -15.05 17.79 21.04
N MET A 262 -15.85 17.35 20.09
CA MET A 262 -16.36 18.13 18.97
C MET A 262 -17.87 18.31 19.16
N GLN A 263 -18.37 19.52 18.96
CA GLN A 263 -19.79 19.86 19.14
C GLN A 263 -20.28 20.62 17.92
N ASP A 264 -21.41 20.19 17.35
CA ASP A 264 -22.09 20.80 16.19
C ASP A 264 -21.13 21.05 15.03
N VAL A 265 -20.17 20.12 14.81
CA VAL A 265 -19.11 20.29 13.83
C VAL A 265 -19.62 20.03 12.44
N ARG A 266 -19.33 20.97 11.53
CA ARG A 266 -19.56 20.83 10.09
C ARG A 266 -18.26 21.05 9.35
N VAL A 267 -17.91 20.10 8.51
CA VAL A 267 -16.66 20.12 7.74
C VAL A 267 -16.91 20.53 6.28
N TRP A 268 -18.12 20.26 5.75
CA TRP A 268 -18.57 20.70 4.41
C TRP A 268 -19.90 21.44 4.46
N PRO A 269 -20.20 22.23 3.42
CA PRO A 269 -21.48 22.96 3.34
C PRO A 269 -22.71 22.05 3.42
N ASP A 270 -22.66 20.90 2.77
CA ASP A 270 -23.78 19.97 2.64
C ASP A 270 -23.80 18.88 3.74
N ALA A 271 -22.81 18.85 4.63
CA ALA A 271 -22.77 17.88 5.71
C ALA A 271 -23.72 18.27 6.85
N ALA A 272 -24.43 17.31 7.40
CA ALA A 272 -25.13 17.52 8.68
C ALA A 272 -24.12 17.77 9.79
N PRO A 273 -24.41 18.70 10.74
CA PRO A 273 -23.57 18.87 11.92
C PRO A 273 -23.58 17.57 12.75
N PHE A 274 -22.44 17.26 13.39
CA PHE A 274 -22.32 16.07 14.22
C PHE A 274 -21.45 16.34 15.44
N ASP A 275 -21.64 15.50 16.45
CA ASP A 275 -20.85 15.48 17.67
C ASP A 275 -19.91 14.27 17.67
N PHE A 276 -18.72 14.47 18.23
CA PHE A 276 -17.76 13.39 18.39
C PHE A 276 -16.98 13.56 19.70
N THR A 277 -16.70 12.45 20.36
CA THR A 277 -15.95 12.46 21.61
C THR A 277 -14.94 11.32 21.61
N LEU A 278 -13.70 11.62 22.02
CA LEU A 278 -12.63 10.66 22.16
C LEU A 278 -12.13 10.63 23.60
N TYR A 279 -11.93 9.44 24.13
CA TYR A 279 -11.46 9.24 25.51
C TYR A 279 -10.00 8.77 25.55
N PRO A 280 -9.30 8.99 26.68
CA PRO A 280 -7.94 8.46 26.87
C PRO A 280 -7.90 6.93 26.75
N GLY A 281 -6.94 6.44 25.97
CA GLY A 281 -6.77 5.00 25.73
C GLY A 281 -7.76 4.38 24.72
N GLU A 282 -8.69 5.17 24.18
CA GLU A 282 -9.65 4.73 23.17
C GLU A 282 -9.02 4.78 21.77
N VAL A 283 -9.30 3.75 20.96
CA VAL A 283 -8.99 3.72 19.53
C VAL A 283 -10.30 3.73 18.75
N VAL A 284 -10.55 4.81 18.02
CA VAL A 284 -11.75 4.95 17.19
C VAL A 284 -11.39 4.77 15.71
N GLY A 285 -12.06 3.82 15.05
CA GLY A 285 -11.95 3.62 13.60
C GLY A 285 -12.93 4.54 12.87
N ILE A 286 -12.41 5.28 11.87
CA ILE A 286 -13.21 6.12 10.97
C ILE A 286 -13.24 5.44 9.62
N THR A 287 -14.44 5.08 9.16
CA THR A 287 -14.64 4.38 7.89
C THR A 287 -15.70 5.08 7.03
N GLY A 288 -15.65 4.86 5.72
CA GLY A 288 -16.58 5.39 4.75
C GLY A 288 -16.06 5.18 3.33
N LEU A 289 -16.88 5.48 2.32
CA LEU A 289 -16.47 5.46 0.92
C LEU A 289 -15.53 6.63 0.63
N ASP A 290 -14.74 6.52 -0.42
CA ASP A 290 -13.85 7.60 -0.84
C ASP A 290 -14.67 8.86 -1.18
N GLY A 291 -14.13 10.01 -0.77
CA GLY A 291 -14.85 11.30 -0.92
C GLY A 291 -15.94 11.58 0.12
N GLN A 292 -16.22 10.70 1.08
CA GLN A 292 -17.18 10.93 2.16
C GLN A 292 -16.61 11.72 3.36
N GLY A 293 -15.34 12.18 3.26
CA GLY A 293 -14.75 13.15 4.16
C GLY A 293 -14.04 12.66 5.39
N GLN A 294 -13.70 11.42 5.44
CA GLN A 294 -12.88 10.87 6.54
C GLN A 294 -11.57 11.63 6.69
N ALA A 295 -10.92 11.95 5.55
CA ALA A 295 -9.66 12.69 5.55
C ALA A 295 -9.84 14.13 6.09
N ASP A 296 -10.94 14.81 5.70
CA ASP A 296 -11.24 16.16 6.16
C ASP A 296 -11.60 16.21 7.64
N PHE A 297 -12.33 15.19 8.12
CA PHE A 297 -12.60 15.01 9.54
C PHE A 297 -11.31 14.91 10.36
N VAL A 298 -10.37 14.06 9.92
CA VAL A 298 -9.07 13.91 10.61
C VAL A 298 -8.25 15.19 10.54
N ARG A 299 -8.25 15.89 9.39
CA ARG A 299 -7.58 17.20 9.24
C ARG A 299 -8.19 18.26 10.12
N ALA A 300 -9.52 18.25 10.29
CA ALA A 300 -10.21 19.17 11.18
C ALA A 300 -9.84 18.93 12.65
N ILE A 301 -9.77 17.68 13.10
CA ILE A 301 -9.27 17.31 14.44
C ILE A 301 -7.84 17.81 14.64
N ALA A 302 -6.99 17.63 13.64
CA ALA A 302 -5.60 18.06 13.69
C ALA A 302 -5.42 19.60 13.60
N GLY A 303 -6.50 20.36 13.38
CA GLY A 303 -6.46 21.81 13.21
C GLY A 303 -5.81 22.26 11.89
N VAL A 304 -5.64 21.36 10.93
CA VAL A 304 -5.07 21.66 9.61
C VAL A 304 -6.12 22.22 8.67
N GLN A 305 -7.38 21.81 8.86
CA GLN A 305 -8.53 22.29 8.09
C GLN A 305 -9.47 23.06 9.00
N PRO A 306 -9.91 24.28 8.62
CA PRO A 306 -10.88 25.03 9.39
C PRO A 306 -12.24 24.37 9.36
N LEU A 307 -12.99 24.47 10.45
CA LEU A 307 -14.39 24.07 10.53
C LEU A 307 -15.28 25.12 9.88
N LEU A 308 -16.35 24.69 9.22
CA LEU A 308 -17.41 25.62 8.76
C LEU A 308 -18.31 26.06 9.92
N SER A 309 -18.54 25.17 10.87
CA SER A 309 -19.28 25.50 12.13
C SER A 309 -18.85 24.51 13.23
N GLY A 310 -19.26 24.83 14.45
CA GLY A 310 -19.02 24.01 15.62
C GLY A 310 -17.70 24.32 16.32
N ARG A 311 -17.34 23.48 17.29
CA ARG A 311 -16.17 23.66 18.14
C ARG A 311 -15.45 22.33 18.37
N VAL A 312 -14.10 22.38 18.31
CA VAL A 312 -13.24 21.31 18.80
C VAL A 312 -12.59 21.77 20.11
N SER A 313 -12.69 20.96 21.14
CA SER A 313 -12.11 21.22 22.44
C SER A 313 -11.20 20.06 22.84
N ILE A 314 -9.94 20.34 23.11
CA ILE A 314 -9.01 19.40 23.72
C ILE A 314 -9.08 19.62 25.22
N ILE A 315 -9.47 18.56 25.94
CA ILE A 315 -9.65 18.61 27.39
C ILE A 315 -8.36 18.06 28.00
N ARG A 316 -7.55 18.97 28.55
CA ARG A 316 -6.34 18.60 29.28
C ARG A 316 -6.69 18.39 30.75
N ASP A 317 -6.34 17.24 31.27
CA ASP A 317 -6.38 17.04 32.71
C ASP A 317 -5.24 17.83 33.35
N ARG A 318 -5.56 18.99 33.93
CA ARG A 318 -4.55 19.85 34.60
C ARG A 318 -3.79 19.11 35.69
N VAL A 319 -4.42 18.13 36.34
CA VAL A 319 -3.80 17.33 37.40
C VAL A 319 -2.74 16.39 36.82
N ALA A 320 -3.05 15.77 35.68
CA ALA A 320 -2.09 14.90 34.98
C ALA A 320 -0.93 15.72 34.40
N GLU A 321 -1.21 16.90 33.86
CA GLU A 321 -0.18 17.81 33.29
C GLU A 321 0.74 18.36 34.39
N GLU A 322 0.21 18.70 35.56
CA GLU A 322 1.01 19.11 36.72
C GLU A 322 1.82 17.95 37.31
N ALA A 323 1.28 16.74 37.32
CA ALA A 323 1.98 15.54 37.77
C ALA A 323 3.14 15.18 36.82
N ASP A 324 2.91 15.27 35.51
CA ASP A 324 3.97 15.00 34.51
C ASP A 324 5.06 16.10 34.51
N GLN A 325 4.65 17.36 34.68
CA GLN A 325 5.59 18.47 34.89
C GLN A 325 6.41 18.32 36.18
N ARG A 326 5.80 17.82 37.25
CA ARG A 326 6.51 17.53 38.50
C ARG A 326 7.49 16.36 38.32
N ARG A 327 7.09 15.31 37.60
CA ARG A 327 7.96 14.17 37.26
C ARG A 327 9.14 14.62 36.41
N VAL A 328 8.90 15.36 35.32
CA VAL A 328 9.96 15.88 34.44
C VAL A 328 10.89 16.83 35.21
N ARG A 329 10.37 17.66 36.13
CA ARG A 329 11.20 18.52 36.99
C ARG A 329 11.97 17.70 38.02
N GLY A 330 11.39 16.64 38.58
CA GLY A 330 12.04 15.72 39.50
C GLY A 330 13.17 14.95 38.83
N ASP A 331 12.92 14.39 37.66
CA ASP A 331 13.91 13.68 36.87
C ASP A 331 15.06 14.63 36.43
N ALA A 332 14.74 15.87 36.07
CA ALA A 332 15.73 16.90 35.74
C ALA A 332 16.54 17.36 36.97
N ALA A 333 15.91 17.42 38.14
CA ALA A 333 16.62 17.75 39.40
C ALA A 333 17.52 16.61 39.84
N ALA A 334 17.06 15.35 39.73
CA ALA A 334 17.87 14.16 40.03
C ALA A 334 19.06 14.06 39.06
N ALA A 335 18.84 14.29 37.74
CA ALA A 335 19.91 14.33 36.75
C ALA A 335 20.91 15.48 37.00
N LEU A 336 20.43 16.61 37.56
CA LEU A 336 21.31 17.75 37.91
C LEU A 336 22.14 17.43 39.17
N ASP A 337 21.58 16.71 40.14
CA ASP A 337 22.30 16.30 41.35
C ASP A 337 23.30 15.17 41.03
N ASP A 338 22.95 14.22 40.17
CA ASP A 338 23.89 13.23 39.63
C ASP A 338 25.01 13.90 38.82
N ALA A 339 24.67 14.89 38.01
CA ALA A 339 25.66 15.68 37.23
C ALA A 339 26.54 16.53 38.16
N ARG A 340 26.00 17.04 39.27
CA ARG A 340 26.80 17.75 40.30
C ARG A 340 27.72 16.81 41.07
N GLY A 341 27.23 15.60 41.43
CA GLY A 341 28.05 14.56 42.02
C GLY A 341 29.21 14.11 41.13
N ALA A 342 28.93 13.97 39.82
CA ALA A 342 29.95 13.63 38.81
C ALA A 342 30.87 14.78 38.43
N ALA A 343 30.43 16.04 38.60
CA ALA A 343 31.22 17.23 38.25
C ALA A 343 32.31 17.55 39.29
N VAL A 344 32.19 17.02 40.55
CA VAL A 344 33.25 17.10 41.54
C VAL A 344 34.45 16.23 41.15
N ASP A 345 34.23 15.22 40.25
CA ASP A 345 35.29 14.32 39.82
C ASP A 345 35.92 14.57 38.44
N ARG A 346 35.30 15.38 37.57
CA ARG A 346 35.92 15.75 36.24
C ARG A 346 35.37 17.02 35.62
N GLY A 347 36.19 18.07 35.56
CA GLY A 347 35.90 19.37 35.00
C GLY A 347 35.67 19.43 33.44
N ALA A 348 35.33 18.31 32.81
CA ALA A 348 35.19 18.27 31.33
C ALA A 348 33.76 17.91 30.83
N GLN A 349 32.80 17.61 31.71
CA GLN A 349 31.44 17.16 31.26
C GLN A 349 30.36 18.25 31.28
N VAL A 350 30.61 19.39 31.92
CA VAL A 350 29.62 20.50 32.04
C VAL A 350 29.25 21.11 30.69
N VAL A 351 30.16 21.06 29.70
CA VAL A 351 29.89 21.62 28.36
C VAL A 351 28.89 20.76 27.55
N ARG A 352 28.88 19.43 27.74
CA ARG A 352 27.95 18.53 26.98
C ARG A 352 26.52 18.58 27.44
N ALA A 353 26.24 18.75 28.74
CA ALA A 353 24.89 18.85 29.26
C ALA A 353 24.19 20.17 28.85
N ARG A 354 24.93 21.31 28.77
CA ARG A 354 24.39 22.55 28.26
C ARG A 354 24.02 22.47 26.77
N VAL A 355 24.79 21.74 25.97
CA VAL A 355 24.54 21.55 24.54
C VAL A 355 23.29 20.70 24.31
N ALA A 356 23.04 19.66 25.13
CA ALA A 356 21.86 18.80 25.00
C ALA A 356 20.54 19.54 25.36
N VAL A 357 20.55 20.36 26.41
CA VAL A 357 19.40 21.18 26.80
C VAL A 357 19.12 22.29 25.76
N HIS A 358 20.16 22.86 25.18
CA HIS A 358 20.01 23.87 24.13
C HIS A 358 19.49 23.26 22.82
N ALA A 359 19.97 22.09 22.43
CA ALA A 359 19.51 21.36 21.25
C ALA A 359 18.03 20.91 21.36
N THR A 360 17.56 20.58 22.55
CA THR A 360 16.14 20.24 22.78
C THR A 360 15.26 21.50 22.70
N ARG A 361 15.69 22.63 23.23
CA ARG A 361 14.99 23.92 23.09
C ARG A 361 14.96 24.43 21.63
N GLU A 362 16.05 24.28 20.90
CA GLU A 362 16.09 24.65 19.48
C GLU A 362 15.21 23.74 18.61
N ARG A 363 15.10 22.46 18.92
CA ARG A 363 14.16 21.55 18.24
C ARG A 363 12.70 21.92 18.46
N ILE A 364 12.33 22.29 19.69
CA ILE A 364 10.97 22.75 19.99
C ILE A 364 10.67 24.10 19.32
N ALA A 365 11.61 25.05 19.37
CA ALA A 365 11.51 26.33 18.66
C ALA A 365 11.49 26.16 17.14
N GLY A 366 12.24 25.19 16.60
CA GLY A 366 12.24 24.84 15.17
C GLY A 366 10.90 24.30 14.67
N VAL A 367 10.23 23.48 15.48
CA VAL A 367 8.90 22.95 15.17
C VAL A 367 7.85 24.07 15.22
N GLU A 368 7.92 24.98 16.20
CA GLU A 368 7.01 26.14 16.27
C GLU A 368 7.21 27.11 15.09
N VAL A 369 8.45 27.35 14.67
CA VAL A 369 8.75 28.19 13.50
C VAL A 369 8.34 27.52 12.20
N ALA A 370 8.50 26.19 12.09
CA ALA A 370 8.03 25.43 10.93
C ALA A 370 6.51 25.43 10.80
N LEU A 371 5.77 25.29 11.91
CA LEU A 371 4.31 25.39 11.96
C LEU A 371 3.82 26.80 11.60
N ARG A 372 4.50 27.86 12.07
CA ARG A 372 4.15 29.25 11.70
C ARG A 372 4.45 29.57 10.23
N ARG A 373 5.53 29.00 9.66
CA ARG A 373 5.86 29.17 8.23
C ARG A 373 4.93 28.39 7.30
N ALA A 374 4.43 27.25 7.72
CA ALA A 374 3.40 26.50 6.98
C ALA A 374 2.08 27.30 6.93
N ALA A 375 1.66 27.88 8.06
CA ALA A 375 0.46 28.72 8.15
C ALA A 375 0.56 30.05 7.34
N HIS A 376 1.77 30.55 7.05
CA HIS A 376 1.96 31.79 6.27
C HIS A 376 2.23 31.56 4.77
N ARG A 377 2.28 30.33 4.29
CA ARG A 377 2.41 30.02 2.85
C ARG A 377 1.08 29.70 2.16
N GLU A 378 0.01 29.60 2.93
CA GLU A 378 -1.34 29.34 2.43
C GLU A 378 -2.30 30.53 2.64
N ALA A 379 -1.78 31.68 3.04
CA ALA A 379 -2.47 32.98 3.01
C ALA A 379 -1.84 33.85 1.90
#